data_14a4cef7ff4a5e4ebd75d2cfc7fa12c6
#
_entry.id   14a4cef7ff4a5e4ebd75d2cfc7fa12c6
#
_cell.length_a   1.000
_cell.length_b   1.000
_cell.length_c   1.000
_cell.angle_alpha   90.00
_cell.angle_beta   90.00
_cell.angle_gamma   90.00
#
_symmetry.space_group_name_H-M   'P 1'
#
loop_
_entity.id
_entity.type
_entity.pdbx_description
1 polymer ?
#
loop_
_entity_poly.entity_id
_entity_poly.type
_entity_poly.pdbx_seq_one_letter_code
_entity_poly.pdbx_strand_id
1 'polypeptide(L)'
;MKIFKIRKGFHSSLHPIKLHKDKKAISFDVSFDPNCRYDLESNDQYDINKLYGISWGYHMKNSFRIGWNWDSLRDHINLWSYTHNNGVIEAEYIDFIPTDYNLKIDVFFNREKNNIIIKWLNQEKTIEFKFPENKWGYYLWPYFGGNRRSPHTITIKLKENEIH
;
A
#
# COMPACT_ATOMS: atom_id res chain seq x y z
N MET A 1 13.94 1.13 10.36
CA MET A 1 13.10 1.11 9.14
C MET A 1 13.91 0.56 7.96
N LYS A 2 13.31 -0.30 7.15
CA LYS A 2 13.87 -0.68 5.85
C LYS A 2 13.67 0.46 4.86
N ILE A 3 14.65 0.67 3.99
CA ILE A 3 14.60 1.69 2.95
C ILE A 3 14.35 1.01 1.62
N PHE A 4 13.25 1.37 0.96
CA PHE A 4 12.89 0.92 -0.37
C PHE A 4 13.19 2.04 -1.36
N LYS A 5 14.12 1.79 -2.28
CA LYS A 5 14.48 2.73 -3.36
C LYS A 5 14.00 2.17 -4.69
N ILE A 6 12.97 2.80 -5.24
CA ILE A 6 12.50 2.51 -6.59
C ILE A 6 13.28 3.41 -7.53
N ARG A 7 14.22 2.85 -8.27
CA ARG A 7 15.09 3.61 -9.18
C ARG A 7 14.31 4.12 -10.38
N LYS A 8 14.81 5.21 -10.96
CA LYS A 8 14.29 5.74 -12.24
C LYS A 8 14.13 4.63 -13.29
N GLY A 9 12.98 4.57 -13.92
CA GLY A 9 12.66 3.58 -14.95
C GLY A 9 12.24 2.21 -14.45
N PHE A 10 12.05 2.04 -13.13
CA PHE A 10 11.57 0.80 -12.52
C PHE A 10 10.22 1.01 -11.84
N HIS A 11 9.53 -0.09 -11.55
CA HIS A 11 8.30 -0.11 -10.76
C HIS A 11 8.53 -0.48 -9.29
N SER A 12 9.56 -1.25 -9.00
CA SER A 12 9.83 -1.78 -7.66
C SER A 12 11.31 -1.77 -7.33
N SER A 13 11.59 -1.94 -6.05
CA SER A 13 12.93 -2.23 -5.54
C SER A 13 13.12 -3.73 -5.36
N LEU A 14 14.37 -4.17 -5.21
CA LEU A 14 14.67 -5.53 -4.78
C LEU A 14 14.18 -5.74 -3.33
N HIS A 15 13.47 -6.83 -3.12
CA HIS A 15 12.96 -7.23 -1.80
C HIS A 15 12.83 -8.76 -1.72
N PRO A 16 12.96 -9.34 -0.52
CA PRO A 16 12.77 -10.78 -0.35
C PRO A 16 11.30 -11.16 -0.53
N ILE A 17 11.08 -12.39 -1.01
CA ILE A 17 9.75 -13.01 -0.96
C ILE A 17 9.48 -13.41 0.50
N LYS A 18 8.32 -12.98 1.02
CA LYS A 18 7.87 -13.32 2.36
C LYS A 18 6.47 -13.91 2.28
N LEU A 19 6.34 -15.17 2.68
CA LEU A 19 5.08 -15.90 2.69
C LEU A 19 4.34 -15.71 4.01
N HIS A 20 3.03 -15.91 3.98
CA HIS A 20 2.20 -16.00 5.18
C HIS A 20 1.12 -17.06 5.04
N LYS A 21 0.62 -17.53 6.17
CA LYS A 21 -0.57 -18.36 6.26
C LYS A 21 -1.55 -17.74 7.23
N ASP A 22 -2.78 -17.52 6.76
CA ASP A 22 -3.91 -17.02 7.57
C ASP A 22 -3.57 -15.78 8.41
N LYS A 23 -2.85 -14.83 7.82
CA LYS A 23 -2.49 -13.58 8.50
C LYS A 23 -3.75 -12.82 8.88
N LYS A 24 -3.88 -12.48 10.17
CA LYS A 24 -5.06 -11.80 10.71
C LYS A 24 -4.91 -10.28 10.74
N ALA A 25 -3.68 -9.80 10.75
CA ALA A 25 -3.40 -8.38 10.77
C ALA A 25 -1.97 -8.09 10.31
N ILE A 26 -1.75 -6.86 9.83
CA ILE A 26 -0.43 -6.28 9.60
C ILE A 26 -0.36 -4.93 10.30
N SER A 27 0.82 -4.59 10.80
CA SER A 27 1.11 -3.28 11.39
C SER A 27 2.44 -2.78 10.87
N PHE A 28 2.51 -1.51 10.50
CA PHE A 28 3.75 -0.93 10.01
C PHE A 28 3.80 0.59 10.19
N ASP A 29 5.01 1.09 10.33
CA ASP A 29 5.32 2.52 10.23
C ASP A 29 5.81 2.83 8.82
N VAL A 30 5.39 3.95 8.26
CA VAL A 30 5.82 4.42 6.95
C VAL A 30 6.18 5.89 6.98
N SER A 31 7.20 6.25 6.19
CA SER A 31 7.56 7.63 5.90
C SER A 31 7.96 7.75 4.43
N PHE A 32 7.43 8.77 3.76
CA PHE A 32 7.72 9.09 2.37
C PHE A 32 8.80 10.18 2.33
N ASP A 33 9.92 9.88 1.71
CA ASP A 33 10.98 10.87 1.49
C ASP A 33 10.49 12.01 0.57
N PRO A 34 11.05 13.23 0.64
CA PRO A 34 10.68 14.32 -0.28
C PRO A 34 10.81 13.97 -1.76
N ASN A 35 11.62 12.98 -2.14
CA ASN A 35 11.69 12.49 -3.51
C ASN A 35 10.46 11.67 -3.95
N CYS A 36 9.48 11.44 -3.08
CA CYS A 36 8.16 10.92 -3.45
C CYS A 36 7.27 11.96 -4.14
N ARG A 37 7.74 13.20 -4.26
CA ARG A 37 7.14 14.23 -5.10
C ARG A 37 7.50 13.96 -6.56
N TYR A 38 6.51 13.88 -7.42
CA TYR A 38 6.70 13.66 -8.85
C TYR A 38 5.66 14.39 -9.68
N ASP A 39 6.01 14.72 -10.92
CA ASP A 39 5.09 15.26 -11.92
C ASP A 39 5.27 14.46 -13.21
N LEU A 40 4.21 13.79 -13.64
CA LEU A 40 4.19 12.97 -14.86
C LEU A 40 3.63 13.75 -16.07
N GLU A 41 3.15 14.97 -15.85
CA GLU A 41 2.54 15.84 -16.89
C GLU A 41 1.43 15.13 -17.70
N SER A 42 0.73 14.19 -17.07
CA SER A 42 -0.34 13.39 -17.67
C SER A 42 -1.37 12.95 -16.63
N ASN A 43 -2.48 12.34 -17.08
CA ASN A 43 -3.49 11.76 -16.19
C ASN A 43 -2.96 10.59 -15.33
N ASP A 44 -1.85 9.97 -15.75
CA ASP A 44 -1.16 8.93 -14.95
C ASP A 44 -0.64 9.47 -13.61
N GLN A 45 -0.59 10.82 -13.44
CA GLN A 45 -0.26 11.47 -12.18
C GLN A 45 -1.15 11.00 -11.02
N TYR A 46 -2.39 10.66 -11.30
CA TYR A 46 -3.39 10.24 -10.31
C TYR A 46 -3.46 8.73 -10.13
N ASP A 47 -2.65 7.96 -10.85
CA ASP A 47 -2.53 6.52 -10.65
C ASP A 47 -2.08 6.22 -9.23
N ILE A 48 -2.71 5.20 -8.62
CA ILE A 48 -2.39 4.80 -7.27
C ILE A 48 -1.15 3.89 -7.29
N ASN A 49 -0.06 4.37 -6.71
CA ASN A 49 1.10 3.58 -6.39
C ASN A 49 0.77 2.66 -5.21
N LYS A 50 1.46 1.55 -5.09
CA LYS A 50 1.22 0.57 -4.02
C LYS A 50 2.31 0.71 -2.97
N LEU A 51 1.91 0.68 -1.71
CA LEU A 51 2.82 0.81 -0.59
C LEU A 51 3.17 -0.55 0.03
N TYR A 52 2.20 -1.16 0.69
CA TYR A 52 2.42 -2.37 1.46
C TYR A 52 1.11 -3.09 1.74
N GLY A 53 1.16 -4.41 1.78
CA GLY A 53 0.00 -5.24 2.08
C GLY A 53 0.27 -6.72 1.91
N ILE A 54 -0.78 -7.49 1.71
CA ILE A 54 -0.71 -8.94 1.52
C ILE A 54 -1.66 -9.42 0.45
N SER A 55 -1.35 -10.59 -0.11
CA SER A 55 -2.23 -11.33 -1.01
C SER A 55 -2.78 -12.57 -0.32
N TRP A 56 -3.85 -13.11 -0.88
CA TRP A 56 -4.33 -14.47 -0.65
C TRP A 56 -4.33 -15.21 -1.99
N GLY A 57 -3.28 -16.01 -2.23
CA GLY A 57 -2.94 -16.53 -3.55
C GLY A 57 -2.38 -15.42 -4.46
N TYR A 58 -2.72 -15.50 -5.75
CA TYR A 58 -2.24 -14.52 -6.74
C TYR A 58 -2.79 -13.12 -6.46
N HIS A 59 -1.89 -12.14 -6.33
CA HIS A 59 -2.25 -10.79 -5.86
C HIS A 59 -3.18 -10.02 -6.80
N MET A 60 -3.18 -10.32 -8.11
CA MET A 60 -4.11 -9.72 -9.06
C MET A 60 -5.53 -10.27 -8.91
N LYS A 61 -5.70 -11.36 -8.18
CA LYS A 61 -7.01 -11.94 -7.89
C LYS A 61 -7.54 -11.54 -6.52
N ASN A 62 -6.74 -11.70 -5.46
CA ASN A 62 -7.14 -11.36 -4.10
C ASN A 62 -5.96 -10.76 -3.32
N SER A 63 -6.05 -9.48 -3.06
CA SER A 63 -5.04 -8.76 -2.26
C SER A 63 -5.60 -7.50 -1.66
N PHE A 64 -4.94 -7.06 -0.60
CA PHE A 64 -5.11 -5.76 0.00
C PHE A 64 -3.76 -5.05 0.07
N ARG A 65 -3.74 -3.79 -0.27
CA ARG A 65 -2.60 -2.88 -0.07
C ARG A 65 -3.07 -1.51 0.39
N ILE A 66 -2.25 -0.83 1.15
CA ILE A 66 -2.31 0.62 1.22
C ILE A 66 -1.67 1.14 -0.07
N GLY A 67 -2.37 2.05 -0.73
CA GLY A 67 -1.89 2.76 -1.91
C GLY A 67 -1.55 4.20 -1.59
N TRP A 68 -0.86 4.87 -2.49
CA TRP A 68 -0.51 6.27 -2.35
C TRP A 68 -0.35 6.95 -3.72
N ASN A 69 -0.54 8.25 -3.76
CA ASN A 69 -0.12 9.10 -4.86
C ASN A 69 0.27 10.49 -4.35
N TRP A 70 1.03 11.20 -5.17
CA TRP A 70 1.43 12.58 -4.89
C TRP A 70 0.41 13.56 -5.45
N ASP A 71 -0.10 14.43 -4.59
CA ASP A 71 -0.96 15.55 -4.98
C ASP A 71 -0.10 16.82 -5.11
N SER A 72 0.30 17.16 -6.34
CA SER A 72 1.15 18.30 -6.61
C SER A 72 0.47 19.66 -6.37
N LEU A 73 -0.86 19.70 -6.38
CA LEU A 73 -1.61 20.91 -6.13
C LEU A 73 -1.71 21.24 -4.64
N ARG A 74 -1.77 20.19 -3.80
CA ARG A 74 -1.93 20.31 -2.35
C ARG A 74 -0.64 20.05 -1.57
N ASP A 75 0.44 19.65 -2.25
CA ASP A 75 1.75 19.37 -1.66
C ASP A 75 1.72 18.30 -0.57
N HIS A 76 1.02 17.20 -0.82
CA HIS A 76 0.92 16.08 0.11
C HIS A 76 0.80 14.70 -0.58
N ILE A 77 1.00 13.65 0.22
CA ILE A 77 0.74 12.27 -0.17
C ILE A 77 -0.70 11.92 0.18
N ASN A 78 -1.48 11.49 -0.81
CA ASN A 78 -2.77 10.85 -0.57
C ASN A 78 -2.58 9.37 -0.27
N LEU A 79 -3.32 8.84 0.69
CA LEU A 79 -3.37 7.44 1.06
C LEU A 79 -4.71 6.82 0.65
N TRP A 80 -4.64 5.59 0.17
CA TRP A 80 -5.76 4.83 -0.37
C TRP A 80 -5.79 3.42 0.20
N SER A 81 -6.97 2.84 0.37
CA SER A 81 -7.11 1.38 0.36
C SER A 81 -7.16 0.91 -1.09
N TYR A 82 -6.45 -0.15 -1.40
CA TYR A 82 -6.37 -0.70 -2.76
C TYR A 82 -6.52 -2.21 -2.70
N THR A 83 -7.58 -2.72 -3.29
CA THR A 83 -7.88 -4.15 -3.26
C THR A 83 -8.04 -4.74 -4.66
N HIS A 84 -7.61 -5.99 -4.79
CA HIS A 84 -8.14 -6.91 -5.78
C HIS A 84 -9.06 -7.88 -5.04
N ASN A 85 -10.31 -7.94 -5.39
CA ASN A 85 -11.25 -8.86 -4.79
C ASN A 85 -11.96 -9.67 -5.87
N ASN A 86 -11.58 -10.94 -6.01
CA ASN A 86 -11.96 -11.80 -7.11
C ASN A 86 -11.68 -11.18 -8.50
N GLY A 87 -10.52 -10.53 -8.61
CA GLY A 87 -10.05 -9.86 -9.83
C GLY A 87 -10.59 -8.45 -10.05
N VAL A 88 -11.53 -7.98 -9.24
CA VAL A 88 -12.08 -6.62 -9.31
C VAL A 88 -11.23 -5.67 -8.47
N ILE A 89 -10.78 -4.57 -9.09
CA ILE A 89 -10.02 -3.52 -8.41
C ILE A 89 -10.98 -2.53 -7.80
N GLU A 90 -10.79 -2.26 -6.50
CA GLU A 90 -11.48 -1.19 -5.78
C GLU A 90 -10.45 -0.37 -5.01
N ALA A 91 -10.64 0.94 -5.01
CA ALA A 91 -9.80 1.86 -4.25
C ALA A 91 -10.67 2.91 -3.56
N GLU A 92 -10.38 3.17 -2.29
CA GLU A 92 -11.06 4.19 -1.51
C GLU A 92 -10.03 5.11 -0.83
N TYR A 93 -10.30 6.40 -0.86
CA TYR A 93 -9.48 7.39 -0.18
C TYR A 93 -9.51 7.18 1.34
N ILE A 94 -8.34 7.28 1.97
CA ILE A 94 -8.19 7.15 3.43
C ILE A 94 -7.91 8.52 4.06
N ASP A 95 -6.78 9.13 3.73
CA ASP A 95 -6.30 10.37 4.34
C ASP A 95 -5.14 10.95 3.51
N PHE A 96 -4.55 12.04 3.97
CA PHE A 96 -3.34 12.62 3.41
C PHE A 96 -2.29 12.88 4.50
N ILE A 97 -1.03 12.83 4.11
CA ILE A 97 0.11 13.13 4.99
C ILE A 97 1.18 13.92 4.23
N PRO A 98 1.96 14.77 4.91
CA PRO A 98 3.13 15.39 4.28
C PRO A 98 4.26 14.36 4.08
N THR A 99 5.22 14.68 3.22
CA THR A 99 6.50 13.96 3.19
C THR A 99 7.24 14.09 4.52
N ASP A 100 8.11 13.13 4.83
CA ASP A 100 8.86 13.02 6.09
C ASP A 100 8.02 12.83 7.37
N TYR A 101 6.71 12.68 7.22
CA TYR A 101 5.84 12.32 8.35
C TYR A 101 5.89 10.81 8.60
N ASN A 102 6.10 10.41 9.84
CA ASN A 102 6.07 9.00 10.24
C ASN A 102 4.67 8.60 10.67
N LEU A 103 4.01 7.77 9.87
CA LEU A 103 2.66 7.30 10.13
C LEU A 103 2.67 5.81 10.47
N LYS A 104 2.00 5.45 11.58
CA LYS A 104 1.68 4.06 11.89
C LYS A 104 0.33 3.70 11.30
N ILE A 105 0.26 2.53 10.64
CA ILE A 105 -0.98 1.95 10.09
C ILE A 105 -1.12 0.53 10.61
N ASP A 106 -2.28 0.23 11.17
CA ASP A 106 -2.68 -1.10 11.59
C ASP A 106 -3.85 -1.57 10.69
N VAL A 107 -3.76 -2.79 10.18
CA VAL A 107 -4.80 -3.36 9.31
C VAL A 107 -5.20 -4.73 9.84
N PHE A 108 -6.50 -4.92 10.03
CA PHE A 108 -7.09 -6.16 10.55
C PHE A 108 -7.95 -6.82 9.47
N PHE A 109 -7.71 -8.11 9.25
CA PHE A 109 -8.41 -8.93 8.26
C PHE A 109 -9.45 -9.80 8.94
N ASN A 110 -10.72 -9.40 8.90
CA ASN A 110 -11.81 -10.12 9.54
C ASN A 110 -12.56 -11.00 8.53
N ARG A 111 -12.17 -12.26 8.46
CA ARG A 111 -12.78 -13.25 7.56
C ARG A 111 -14.24 -13.56 7.91
N GLU A 112 -14.58 -13.57 9.19
CA GLU A 112 -15.94 -13.89 9.64
C GLU A 112 -16.95 -12.83 9.20
N LYS A 113 -16.54 -11.57 9.24
CA LYS A 113 -17.37 -10.43 8.83
C LYS A 113 -17.16 -9.99 7.39
N ASN A 114 -16.25 -10.63 6.65
CA ASN A 114 -15.87 -10.22 5.30
C ASN A 114 -15.56 -8.72 5.20
N ASN A 115 -14.68 -8.25 6.08
CA ASN A 115 -14.22 -6.87 6.04
C ASN A 115 -12.75 -6.72 6.45
N ILE A 116 -12.19 -5.58 6.07
CA ILE A 116 -10.85 -5.14 6.44
C ILE A 116 -10.99 -3.83 7.19
N ILE A 117 -10.37 -3.74 8.36
CA ILE A 117 -10.38 -2.56 9.21
C ILE A 117 -9.00 -1.93 9.17
N ILE A 118 -8.92 -0.68 8.75
CA ILE A 118 -7.70 0.10 8.67
C ILE A 118 -7.74 1.14 9.79
N LYS A 119 -6.67 1.19 10.61
CA LYS A 119 -6.54 2.17 11.70
C LYS A 119 -5.27 2.98 11.52
N TRP A 120 -5.37 4.29 11.68
CA TRP A 120 -4.26 5.23 11.64
C TRP A 120 -4.57 6.44 12.52
N LEU A 121 -3.59 6.96 13.22
CA LEU A 121 -3.83 8.00 14.20
C LEU A 121 -4.97 7.59 15.14
N ASN A 122 -5.98 8.43 15.32
CA ASN A 122 -7.20 8.13 16.09
C ASN A 122 -8.41 7.88 15.18
N GLN A 123 -8.18 7.42 13.95
CA GLN A 123 -9.19 7.19 12.93
C GLN A 123 -9.24 5.71 12.53
N GLU A 124 -10.39 5.30 11.99
CA GLU A 124 -10.52 3.99 11.37
C GLU A 124 -11.43 4.03 10.15
N LYS A 125 -11.19 3.11 9.23
CA LYS A 125 -12.01 2.87 8.05
C LYS A 125 -12.23 1.38 7.89
N THR A 126 -13.46 0.99 7.64
CA THR A 126 -13.83 -0.39 7.33
C THR A 126 -14.21 -0.48 5.86
N ILE A 127 -13.63 -1.45 5.16
CA ILE A 127 -13.98 -1.77 3.77
C ILE A 127 -14.51 -3.21 3.68
N GLU A 128 -15.44 -3.45 2.78
CA GLU A 128 -15.92 -4.80 2.49
C GLU A 128 -14.87 -5.55 1.66
N PHE A 129 -14.65 -6.82 2.00
CA PHE A 129 -13.72 -7.67 1.28
C PHE A 129 -14.12 -9.14 1.45
N LYS A 130 -14.49 -9.80 0.36
CA LYS A 130 -14.81 -11.21 0.37
C LYS A 130 -13.54 -12.05 0.33
N PHE A 131 -13.13 -12.59 1.47
CA PHE A 131 -11.93 -13.41 1.57
C PHE A 131 -12.10 -14.73 0.78
N PRO A 132 -11.07 -15.13 0.00
CA PRO A 132 -11.07 -16.47 -0.62
C PRO A 132 -10.88 -17.55 0.44
N GLU A 133 -11.23 -18.78 0.12
CA GLU A 133 -10.98 -19.93 1.01
C GLU A 133 -9.49 -20.15 1.27
N ASN A 134 -8.67 -19.88 0.26
CA ASN A 134 -7.22 -19.96 0.37
C ASN A 134 -6.69 -18.99 1.44
N LYS A 135 -5.93 -19.53 2.38
CA LYS A 135 -5.32 -18.78 3.50
C LYS A 135 -3.85 -18.45 3.28
N TRP A 136 -3.22 -19.04 2.27
CA TRP A 136 -1.83 -18.77 1.91
C TRP A 136 -1.70 -17.59 1.00
N GLY A 137 -0.63 -16.82 1.19
CA GLY A 137 -0.28 -15.71 0.33
C GLY A 137 1.11 -15.18 0.62
N TYR A 138 1.37 -14.00 0.15
CA TYR A 138 2.66 -13.34 0.31
C TYR A 138 2.49 -11.86 0.58
N TYR A 139 3.53 -11.28 1.17
CA TYR A 139 3.64 -9.84 1.41
C TYR A 139 3.90 -9.10 0.11
N LEU A 140 3.29 -7.94 -0.03
CA LEU A 140 3.40 -7.05 -1.16
C LEU A 140 4.12 -5.77 -0.73
N TRP A 141 5.18 -5.44 -1.46
CA TRP A 141 6.10 -4.36 -1.15
C TRP A 141 5.87 -3.14 -2.04
N PRO A 142 6.53 -1.99 -1.76
CA PRO A 142 6.33 -0.79 -2.55
C PRO A 142 6.50 -1.00 -4.05
N TYR A 143 5.54 -0.47 -4.80
CA TYR A 143 5.49 -0.55 -6.25
C TYR A 143 4.97 0.77 -6.81
N PHE A 144 5.72 1.37 -7.74
CA PHE A 144 5.35 2.63 -8.38
C PHE A 144 4.50 2.39 -9.62
N GLY A 145 3.42 3.14 -9.73
CA GLY A 145 2.60 3.25 -10.93
C GLY A 145 1.65 2.10 -11.20
N GLY A 146 1.00 2.23 -12.30
CA GLY A 146 0.30 1.23 -13.08
C GLY A 146 0.98 1.16 -14.44
N ASN A 147 0.72 2.15 -15.30
CA ASN A 147 1.28 2.23 -16.65
C ASN A 147 2.67 2.86 -16.72
N ARG A 148 3.00 3.74 -15.79
CA ARG A 148 4.23 4.54 -15.81
C ARG A 148 5.27 4.01 -14.83
N ARG A 149 6.52 4.03 -15.27
CA ARG A 149 7.68 3.74 -14.44
C ARG A 149 8.07 4.98 -13.63
N SER A 150 8.82 4.78 -12.56
CA SER A 150 9.29 5.88 -11.73
C SER A 150 10.10 6.90 -12.54
N PRO A 151 9.75 8.21 -12.47
CA PRO A 151 10.42 9.26 -13.25
C PRO A 151 11.80 9.61 -12.70
N HIS A 152 12.03 9.34 -11.44
CA HIS A 152 13.30 9.50 -10.71
C HIS A 152 13.31 8.50 -9.56
N THR A 153 14.41 8.43 -8.81
CA THR A 153 14.46 7.56 -7.63
C THR A 153 13.47 8.01 -6.58
N ILE A 154 12.59 7.10 -6.15
CA ILE A 154 11.61 7.29 -5.08
C ILE A 154 12.04 6.47 -3.88
N THR A 155 12.05 7.09 -2.70
CA THR A 155 12.49 6.48 -1.45
C THR A 155 11.35 6.42 -0.45
N ILE A 156 11.03 5.20 0.01
CA ILE A 156 10.02 4.95 1.03
C ILE A 156 10.69 4.20 2.18
N LYS A 157 10.48 4.66 3.40
CA LYS A 157 10.95 4.02 4.62
C LYS A 157 9.78 3.28 5.26
N LEU A 158 9.96 2.00 5.56
CA LEU A 158 8.91 1.15 6.11
C LEU A 158 9.48 0.26 7.21
N LYS A 159 8.75 0.11 8.30
CA LYS A 159 9.06 -0.80 9.39
C LYS A 159 7.82 -1.63 9.70
N GLU A 160 7.95 -2.94 9.56
CA GLU A 160 6.92 -3.87 10.05
C GLU A 160 6.94 -3.89 11.58
N ASN A 161 5.77 -3.87 12.19
CA ASN A 161 5.59 -3.97 13.64
C ASN A 161 4.95 -5.32 13.98
N GLU A 162 5.26 -5.83 15.17
CA GLU A 162 4.55 -6.97 15.74
C GLU A 162 3.18 -6.51 16.25
N ILE A 163 2.18 -7.36 16.05
CA ILE A 163 0.84 -7.18 16.63
C ILE A 163 0.72 -8.26 17.72
N HIS A 164 0.58 -7.81 18.94
CA HIS A 164 0.38 -8.65 20.10
C HIS A 164 -1.10 -8.87 20.38
#